data_ca6a18667d495f5eea49e79820c86fcb
#
_entry.id   ca6a18667d495f5eea49e79820c86fcb
#
_cell.length_a   1.000
_cell.length_b   1.000
_cell.length_c   1.000
_cell.angle_alpha   90.00
_cell.angle_beta   90.00
_cell.angle_gamma   90.00
#
_symmetry.space_group_name_H-M   'P 1'
#
loop_
_entity.id
_entity.type
_entity.pdbx_description
1 polymer ?
#
loop_
_entity_poly.entity_id
_entity_poly.type
_entity_poly.pdbx_seq_one_letter_code
_entity_poly.pdbx_strand_id
1 'polypeptide(L)'
;TSLEEVVVGGYGVQKKRDIVGAVEQITSKDIENRIGSYQNAARSLQGSIPGMTVTFSDGKPTRGATVRIRGENTIGAGGSALVLVDGVETDISTVNSEDIESYTVLKDASSTAVYGSRGTFGVILITTKKPDKGQMKITYNGSYNFYQRSVTPEIVDNGLDWTNSFLESYINGRATDPANINNVFKFSRTWYDELNRRNADPSYEKWRVNPSNGRYEYFGNTNWYDIFYKDYTTGHQHNISVTGGGDVASYYVSGRMFEQDGIYNAGDEKYQQFNVKAKGIVNVKPWLRVENTTDFMYRYSHQPTSHTGISTTPMTVSRMLNHQAYPVALVTNPDGTWTEAAVYTGWAGFVEGNSWRKDRKFDMNNRTAVTIDLLKDVLVAAADVSFYFNQTDRRQAVNSYTYYTGPDSSGERPSGSLYEERSYNRQ
;
A
#
# COMPACT_ATOMS: atom_id res chain seq x y z
N THR A 1 29.73 -30.20 11.12
CA THR A 1 30.20 -29.64 9.85
C THR A 1 29.40 -28.37 9.60
N SER A 2 30.03 -27.21 9.84
CA SER A 2 29.43 -25.91 9.55
C SER A 2 29.18 -25.84 8.04
N LEU A 3 27.92 -25.72 7.65
CA LEU A 3 27.57 -25.35 6.28
C LEU A 3 28.24 -24.00 5.98
N GLU A 4 29.20 -23.98 5.05
CA GLU A 4 29.82 -22.74 4.61
C GLU A 4 28.73 -21.85 4.00
N GLU A 5 28.47 -20.71 4.64
CA GLU A 5 27.48 -19.75 4.21
C GLU A 5 27.89 -19.18 2.84
N VAL A 6 27.11 -19.47 1.83
CA VAL A 6 27.36 -19.08 0.45
C VAL A 6 26.46 -17.89 0.10
N VAL A 7 27.05 -16.81 -0.38
CA VAL A 7 26.33 -15.62 -0.83
C VAL A 7 26.27 -15.63 -2.35
N VAL A 8 25.07 -15.50 -2.88
CA VAL A 8 24.87 -15.30 -4.33
C VAL A 8 25.19 -13.85 -4.65
N GLY A 9 26.29 -13.59 -5.35
CA GLY A 9 26.69 -12.26 -5.78
C GLY A 9 26.66 -12.16 -7.31
N GLY A 10 25.94 -11.19 -7.84
CA GLY A 10 25.93 -10.78 -9.24
C GLY A 10 25.80 -11.91 -10.25
N TYR A 11 26.92 -12.35 -10.77
CA TYR A 11 27.02 -13.41 -11.78
C TYR A 11 27.67 -14.69 -11.26
N GLY A 12 27.77 -14.87 -9.93
CA GLY A 12 28.39 -16.07 -9.35
C GLY A 12 28.02 -16.28 -7.88
N VAL A 13 28.36 -17.49 -7.41
CA VAL A 13 28.19 -17.87 -6.02
C VAL A 13 29.56 -17.76 -5.35
N GLN A 14 29.70 -16.87 -4.35
CA GLN A 14 30.93 -16.70 -3.59
C GLN A 14 30.70 -17.10 -2.12
N LYS A 15 31.73 -17.62 -1.48
CA LYS A 15 31.66 -17.87 -0.03
C LYS A 15 31.63 -16.52 0.69
N LYS A 16 30.84 -16.38 1.71
CA LYS A 16 30.70 -15.15 2.51
C LYS A 16 32.06 -14.61 2.99
N ARG A 17 32.99 -15.51 3.33
CA ARG A 17 34.36 -15.17 3.73
C ARG A 17 35.23 -14.54 2.63
N ASP A 18 34.86 -14.75 1.37
CA ASP A 18 35.65 -14.32 0.20
C ASP A 18 35.15 -12.98 -0.38
N ILE A 19 34.09 -12.43 0.23
CA ILE A 19 33.49 -11.15 -0.18
C ILE A 19 34.21 -10.00 0.54
N VAL A 20 34.93 -9.22 -0.22
CA VAL A 20 35.57 -7.99 0.26
C VAL A 20 34.55 -6.85 0.17
N GLY A 21 33.86 -6.56 1.28
CA GLY A 21 32.88 -5.47 1.35
C GLY A 21 31.86 -5.64 2.48
N ALA A 22 31.11 -4.58 2.79
CA ALA A 22 30.03 -4.62 3.78
C ALA A 22 28.79 -5.32 3.18
N VAL A 23 28.75 -6.64 3.30
CA VAL A 23 27.63 -7.50 2.90
C VAL A 23 26.93 -7.99 4.13
N GLU A 24 25.62 -7.78 4.17
CA GLU A 24 24.78 -8.26 5.27
C GLU A 24 23.72 -9.21 4.73
N GLN A 25 23.59 -10.35 5.38
CA GLN A 25 22.65 -11.40 5.00
C GLN A 25 21.67 -11.69 6.14
N ILE A 26 20.39 -11.77 5.81
CA ILE A 26 19.32 -12.18 6.71
C ILE A 26 18.69 -13.43 6.10
N THR A 27 18.55 -14.47 6.89
CA THR A 27 17.91 -15.72 6.47
C THR A 27 16.40 -15.71 6.81
N SER A 28 15.64 -16.59 6.16
CA SER A 28 14.23 -16.80 6.46
C SER A 28 13.98 -17.09 7.94
N LYS A 29 14.88 -17.88 8.57
CA LYS A 29 14.78 -18.21 10.01
C LYS A 29 14.88 -16.97 10.91
N ASP A 30 15.71 -15.99 10.55
CA ASP A 30 15.83 -14.74 11.29
C ASP A 30 14.57 -13.89 11.16
N ILE A 31 13.89 -14.04 10.03
CA ILE A 31 12.65 -13.35 9.71
C ILE A 31 11.45 -14.03 10.35
N GLU A 32 11.33 -15.34 10.27
CA GLU A 32 10.23 -16.12 10.86
C GLU A 32 10.11 -15.90 12.37
N ASN A 33 11.24 -15.75 13.07
CA ASN A 33 11.27 -15.50 14.51
C ASN A 33 10.83 -14.08 14.91
N ARG A 34 10.84 -13.12 13.99
CA ARG A 34 10.53 -11.71 14.29
C ARG A 34 9.10 -11.34 13.91
N ILE A 35 8.44 -12.13 13.07
CA ILE A 35 7.38 -11.58 12.26
C ILE A 35 6.35 -12.65 11.95
N GLY A 36 5.13 -12.42 12.39
CA GLY A 36 3.96 -13.03 11.77
C GLY A 36 3.93 -12.75 10.26
N SER A 37 3.15 -13.51 9.52
CA SER A 37 3.05 -13.44 8.06
C SER A 37 2.89 -12.00 7.54
N TYR A 38 3.96 -11.43 7.02
CA TYR A 38 3.87 -10.10 6.41
C TYR A 38 3.26 -10.17 5.02
N GLN A 39 2.37 -9.26 4.81
CA GLN A 39 1.73 -8.98 3.55
C GLN A 39 2.73 -8.67 2.42
N ASN A 40 3.87 -8.04 2.75
CA ASN A 40 4.83 -7.51 1.80
C ASN A 40 6.25 -7.87 2.26
N ALA A 41 7.04 -8.47 1.38
CA ALA A 41 8.43 -8.84 1.63
C ALA A 41 9.31 -7.65 2.10
N ALA A 42 9.00 -6.42 1.68
CA ALA A 42 9.71 -5.24 2.16
C ALA A 42 9.47 -4.94 3.65
N ARG A 43 8.30 -5.27 4.21
CA ARG A 43 8.04 -5.07 5.65
C ARG A 43 8.92 -5.97 6.51
N SER A 44 9.27 -7.16 6.03
CA SER A 44 10.17 -8.06 6.75
C SER A 44 11.59 -7.49 6.90
N LEU A 45 11.97 -6.57 6.02
CA LEU A 45 13.27 -5.91 6.06
C LEU A 45 13.31 -4.67 6.97
N GLN A 46 12.15 -4.14 7.37
CA GLN A 46 12.10 -2.92 8.17
C GLN A 46 12.75 -3.11 9.55
N GLY A 47 13.77 -2.31 9.86
CA GLY A 47 14.52 -2.40 11.11
C GLY A 47 15.41 -3.65 11.24
N SER A 48 15.56 -4.46 10.18
CA SER A 48 16.34 -5.70 10.22
C SER A 48 17.79 -5.51 9.83
N ILE A 49 18.11 -4.45 9.10
CA ILE A 49 19.46 -4.23 8.55
C ILE A 49 19.97 -2.85 8.94
N PRO A 50 21.08 -2.74 9.68
CA PRO A 50 21.70 -1.45 10.00
C PRO A 50 22.05 -0.64 8.74
N GLY A 51 21.69 0.65 8.72
CA GLY A 51 21.94 1.55 7.60
C GLY A 51 20.98 1.37 6.40
N MET A 52 19.95 0.52 6.52
CA MET A 52 18.85 0.43 5.57
C MET A 52 17.58 1.02 6.17
N THR A 53 16.91 1.85 5.41
CA THR A 53 15.61 2.43 5.77
C THR A 53 14.53 1.92 4.80
N VAL A 54 13.47 1.36 5.35
CA VAL A 54 12.28 0.95 4.60
C VAL A 54 11.12 1.81 5.06
N THR A 55 10.58 2.61 4.16
CA THR A 55 9.47 3.52 4.46
C THR A 55 8.25 3.21 3.61
N PHE A 56 7.08 3.37 4.22
CA PHE A 56 5.79 3.29 3.56
C PHE A 56 5.09 4.64 3.73
N SER A 57 4.53 5.17 2.66
CA SER A 57 3.83 6.46 2.70
C SER A 57 2.53 6.42 3.51
N ASP A 58 1.92 5.24 3.59
CA ASP A 58 0.72 4.97 4.39
C ASP A 58 0.63 3.46 4.72
N GLY A 59 -0.39 3.08 5.49
CA GLY A 59 -0.63 1.68 5.89
C GLY A 59 -1.34 0.82 4.85
N LYS A 60 -1.67 1.34 3.66
CA LYS A 60 -2.45 0.62 2.66
C LYS A 60 -1.66 -0.53 2.04
N PRO A 61 -2.30 -1.70 1.84
CA PRO A 61 -1.66 -2.85 1.19
C PRO A 61 -1.19 -2.58 -0.24
N THR A 62 -1.81 -1.60 -0.90
CA THR A 62 -1.49 -1.21 -2.29
C THR A 62 -0.20 -0.41 -2.43
N ARG A 63 0.36 0.09 -1.31
CA ARG A 63 1.55 0.93 -1.33
C ARG A 63 2.82 0.11 -1.39
N GLY A 64 3.67 0.44 -2.38
CA GLY A 64 5.03 -0.05 -2.43
C GLY A 64 5.89 0.55 -1.31
N ALA A 65 6.95 -0.15 -0.95
CA ALA A 65 7.97 0.35 -0.04
C ALA A 65 9.00 1.18 -0.79
N THR A 66 9.48 2.24 -0.17
CA THR A 66 10.72 2.90 -0.59
C THR A 66 11.85 2.33 0.26
N VAL A 67 12.81 1.67 -0.38
CA VAL A 67 13.96 1.07 0.29
C VAL A 67 15.19 1.90 -0.03
N ARG A 68 15.87 2.40 1.00
CA ARG A 68 17.10 3.20 0.89
C ARG A 68 18.21 2.57 1.70
N ILE A 69 19.41 2.58 1.14
CA ILE A 69 20.63 2.11 1.80
C ILE A 69 21.58 3.30 1.97
N ARG A 70 22.12 3.50 3.19
CA ARG A 70 23.01 4.61 3.56
C ARG A 70 22.41 6.03 3.47
N GLY A 71 21.10 6.18 3.70
CA GLY A 71 20.43 7.50 3.79
C GLY A 71 20.17 8.18 2.44
N GLU A 72 19.92 9.48 2.48
CA GLU A 72 19.68 10.31 1.29
C GLU A 72 21.01 10.88 0.80
N ASN A 73 21.58 10.29 -0.25
CA ASN A 73 22.88 10.71 -0.79
C ASN A 73 22.78 11.78 -1.88
N THR A 74 21.58 12.21 -2.27
CA THR A 74 21.40 13.20 -3.34
C THR A 74 20.20 14.11 -3.10
N ILE A 75 20.41 15.40 -3.24
CA ILE A 75 19.35 16.42 -3.27
C ILE A 75 18.63 16.29 -4.62
N GLY A 76 17.38 15.81 -4.60
CA GLY A 76 16.50 15.81 -5.77
C GLY A 76 16.52 14.56 -6.66
N ALA A 77 17.43 13.62 -6.51
CA ALA A 77 17.41 12.34 -7.21
C ALA A 77 16.98 11.23 -6.22
N GLY A 78 15.69 10.90 -6.19
CA GLY A 78 15.15 9.81 -5.38
C GLY A 78 15.72 8.48 -5.82
N GLY A 79 16.77 8.00 -5.14
CA GLY A 79 17.38 6.70 -5.43
C GLY A 79 16.78 5.60 -4.54
N SER A 80 16.11 4.63 -5.15
CA SER A 80 15.78 3.36 -4.50
C SER A 80 16.89 2.35 -4.73
N ALA A 81 17.13 1.45 -3.77
CA ALA A 81 18.01 0.32 -3.97
C ALA A 81 17.51 -0.56 -5.13
N LEU A 82 18.43 -1.11 -5.91
CA LEU A 82 18.11 -2.12 -6.93
C LEU A 82 17.72 -3.43 -6.24
N VAL A 83 16.55 -3.96 -6.56
CA VAL A 83 16.08 -5.25 -6.02
C VAL A 83 16.15 -6.32 -7.09
N LEU A 84 16.87 -7.40 -6.81
CA LEU A 84 16.99 -8.55 -7.69
C LEU A 84 16.46 -9.81 -6.99
N VAL A 85 15.50 -10.48 -7.60
CA VAL A 85 14.97 -11.76 -7.13
C VAL A 85 15.48 -12.87 -8.03
N ASP A 86 16.26 -13.79 -7.45
CA ASP A 86 16.97 -14.84 -8.20
C ASP A 86 17.73 -14.28 -9.45
N GLY A 87 18.28 -13.06 -9.34
CA GLY A 87 19.04 -12.38 -10.38
C GLY A 87 18.22 -11.49 -11.32
N VAL A 88 16.89 -11.48 -11.22
CA VAL A 88 15.99 -10.66 -12.07
C VAL A 88 15.49 -9.44 -11.31
N GLU A 89 15.56 -8.26 -11.93
CA GLU A 89 15.02 -7.03 -11.34
C GLU A 89 13.51 -7.12 -11.18
N THR A 90 13.05 -6.94 -9.95
CA THR A 90 11.65 -7.17 -9.58
C THR A 90 11.22 -6.19 -8.48
N ASP A 91 9.96 -5.76 -8.52
CA ASP A 91 9.37 -4.99 -7.43
C ASP A 91 9.21 -5.89 -6.19
N ILE A 92 9.88 -5.55 -5.10
CA ILE A 92 9.85 -6.32 -3.84
C ILE A 92 8.42 -6.52 -3.31
N SER A 93 7.49 -5.63 -3.64
CA SER A 93 6.09 -5.74 -3.23
C SER A 93 5.31 -6.86 -3.92
N THR A 94 5.86 -7.41 -5.00
CA THR A 94 5.24 -8.52 -5.75
C THR A 94 5.64 -9.89 -5.22
N VAL A 95 6.72 -9.94 -4.43
CA VAL A 95 7.32 -11.18 -3.93
C VAL A 95 6.54 -11.71 -2.74
N ASN A 96 6.27 -13.01 -2.75
CA ASN A 96 5.73 -13.70 -1.59
C ASN A 96 6.85 -13.90 -0.54
N SER A 97 6.67 -13.33 0.65
CA SER A 97 7.65 -13.43 1.74
C SER A 97 7.94 -14.87 2.18
N GLU A 98 6.95 -15.77 2.07
CA GLU A 98 7.08 -17.18 2.42
C GLU A 98 7.97 -17.98 1.45
N ASP A 99 8.21 -17.47 0.24
CA ASP A 99 9.08 -18.09 -0.75
C ASP A 99 10.55 -17.68 -0.61
N ILE A 100 10.86 -16.74 0.28
CA ILE A 100 12.20 -16.18 0.43
C ILE A 100 13.04 -17.07 1.34
N GLU A 101 14.23 -17.41 0.89
CA GLU A 101 15.27 -18.12 1.67
C GLU A 101 16.19 -17.13 2.38
N SER A 102 16.63 -16.09 1.66
CA SER A 102 17.52 -15.08 2.24
C SER A 102 17.45 -13.74 1.51
N TYR A 103 17.81 -12.70 2.24
CA TYR A 103 18.11 -11.37 1.71
C TYR A 103 19.59 -11.10 1.90
N THR A 104 20.25 -10.64 0.85
CA THR A 104 21.64 -10.16 0.89
C THR A 104 21.66 -8.71 0.45
N VAL A 105 22.18 -7.83 1.31
CA VAL A 105 22.25 -6.39 1.03
C VAL A 105 23.69 -5.97 0.79
N LEU A 106 23.95 -5.48 -0.43
CA LEU A 106 25.22 -4.94 -0.86
C LEU A 106 25.22 -3.42 -0.65
N LYS A 107 26.03 -2.96 0.30
CA LYS A 107 26.05 -1.56 0.72
C LYS A 107 27.22 -0.77 0.12
N ASP A 108 28.32 -1.43 -0.24
CA ASP A 108 29.54 -0.79 -0.68
C ASP A 108 29.67 -0.70 -2.20
N ALA A 109 30.33 0.35 -2.67
CA ALA A 109 30.59 0.54 -4.09
C ALA A 109 31.37 -0.63 -4.72
N SER A 110 32.28 -1.25 -3.96
CA SER A 110 33.03 -2.44 -4.42
C SER A 110 32.12 -3.64 -4.66
N SER A 111 31.16 -3.90 -3.77
CA SER A 111 30.21 -5.01 -3.90
C SER A 111 29.11 -4.74 -4.94
N THR A 112 28.78 -3.47 -5.20
CA THR A 112 27.75 -3.08 -6.18
C THR A 112 28.31 -2.76 -7.57
N ALA A 113 29.62 -2.72 -7.75
CA ALA A 113 30.28 -2.35 -9.01
C ALA A 113 29.83 -3.19 -10.22
N VAL A 114 29.55 -4.47 -10.02
CA VAL A 114 29.09 -5.38 -11.06
C VAL A 114 27.72 -5.01 -11.65
N TYR A 115 26.95 -4.18 -10.93
CA TYR A 115 25.63 -3.68 -11.36
C TYR A 115 25.68 -2.31 -12.01
N GLY A 116 26.90 -1.72 -12.14
CA GLY A 116 27.12 -0.43 -12.79
C GLY A 116 26.32 0.71 -12.13
N SER A 117 25.83 1.64 -12.94
CA SER A 117 25.03 2.80 -12.46
C SER A 117 23.73 2.41 -11.73
N ARG A 118 23.18 1.25 -12.00
CA ARG A 118 21.96 0.75 -11.34
C ARG A 118 22.19 0.37 -9.88
N GLY A 119 23.43 0.01 -9.51
CA GLY A 119 23.83 -0.34 -8.15
C GLY A 119 24.23 0.85 -7.27
N THR A 120 24.17 2.09 -7.78
CA THR A 120 24.66 3.30 -7.08
C THR A 120 24.01 3.51 -5.71
N PHE A 121 22.73 3.17 -5.56
CA PHE A 121 21.96 3.32 -4.32
C PHE A 121 21.92 2.05 -3.47
N GLY A 122 22.79 1.07 -3.77
CA GLY A 122 22.84 -0.24 -3.13
C GLY A 122 22.01 -1.27 -3.88
N VAL A 123 22.25 -2.54 -3.56
CA VAL A 123 21.57 -3.67 -4.19
C VAL A 123 21.04 -4.62 -3.13
N ILE A 124 19.81 -5.07 -3.30
CA ILE A 124 19.17 -6.10 -2.48
C ILE A 124 19.00 -7.34 -3.33
N LEU A 125 19.69 -8.39 -2.97
CA LEU A 125 19.58 -9.70 -3.59
C LEU A 125 18.63 -10.55 -2.77
N ILE A 126 17.55 -10.98 -3.36
CA ILE A 126 16.57 -11.90 -2.75
C ILE A 126 16.79 -13.27 -3.38
N THR A 127 17.15 -14.24 -2.55
CA THR A 127 17.23 -15.64 -2.96
C THR A 127 15.95 -16.33 -2.52
N THR A 128 15.28 -17.03 -3.44
CA THR A 128 14.09 -17.79 -3.11
C THR A 128 14.41 -19.24 -2.76
N LYS A 129 13.51 -19.89 -2.01
CA LYS A 129 13.63 -21.28 -1.59
C LYS A 129 13.95 -22.18 -2.77
N LYS A 130 14.89 -23.08 -2.56
CA LYS A 130 15.30 -24.08 -3.55
C LYS A 130 14.51 -25.36 -3.36
N PRO A 131 14.36 -26.17 -4.42
CA PRO A 131 13.82 -27.50 -4.29
C PRO A 131 14.66 -28.36 -3.33
N ASP A 132 14.01 -28.99 -2.36
CA ASP A 132 14.66 -30.00 -1.51
C ASP A 132 14.70 -31.34 -2.24
N LYS A 133 15.81 -32.07 -2.08
CA LYS A 133 15.90 -33.46 -2.52
C LYS A 133 15.26 -34.37 -1.45
N GLY A 134 14.61 -35.44 -1.90
CA GLY A 134 14.00 -36.42 -1.02
C GLY A 134 12.49 -36.57 -1.24
N GLN A 135 11.82 -37.13 -0.23
CA GLN A 135 10.37 -37.32 -0.28
C GLN A 135 9.63 -36.00 -0.39
N MET A 136 8.49 -36.02 -1.05
CA MET A 136 7.61 -34.88 -1.18
C MET A 136 7.19 -34.35 0.20
N LYS A 137 7.43 -33.05 0.42
CA LYS A 137 7.02 -32.33 1.63
C LYS A 137 6.00 -31.27 1.26
N ILE A 138 4.87 -31.26 1.94
CA ILE A 138 3.84 -30.25 1.81
C ILE A 138 3.85 -29.38 3.07
N THR A 139 3.88 -28.07 2.91
CA THR A 139 3.83 -27.11 4.02
C THR A 139 2.66 -26.17 3.77
N TYR A 140 1.85 -25.96 4.82
CA TYR A 140 0.78 -24.99 4.82
C TYR A 140 0.95 -24.00 5.98
N ASN A 141 0.85 -22.72 5.67
CA ASN A 141 0.85 -21.62 6.64
C ASN A 141 -0.40 -20.77 6.42
N GLY A 142 -1.16 -20.57 7.48
CA GLY A 142 -2.33 -19.70 7.47
C GLY A 142 -2.27 -18.66 8.58
N SER A 143 -2.73 -17.46 8.32
CA SER A 143 -2.85 -16.42 9.34
C SER A 143 -4.12 -15.60 9.15
N TYR A 144 -4.70 -15.18 10.28
CA TYR A 144 -5.78 -14.21 10.36
C TYR A 144 -5.30 -13.02 11.19
N ASN A 145 -5.40 -11.82 10.62
CA ASN A 145 -4.79 -10.62 11.18
C ASN A 145 -5.85 -9.56 11.44
N PHE A 146 -5.69 -8.86 12.56
CA PHE A 146 -6.44 -7.66 12.89
C PHE A 146 -5.51 -6.46 12.72
N TYR A 147 -5.97 -5.47 11.99
CA TYR A 147 -5.24 -4.23 11.74
C TYR A 147 -5.97 -3.09 12.43
N GLN A 148 -5.25 -2.35 13.25
CA GLN A 148 -5.75 -1.18 13.96
C GLN A 148 -5.10 0.09 13.43
N ARG A 149 -5.79 1.21 13.54
CA ARG A 149 -5.19 2.52 13.26
C ARG A 149 -3.98 2.73 14.18
N SER A 150 -2.82 3.01 13.61
CA SER A 150 -1.59 3.26 14.37
C SER A 150 -1.53 4.69 14.93
N VAL A 151 -2.24 5.62 14.28
CA VAL A 151 -2.34 7.01 14.68
C VAL A 151 -3.81 7.42 14.58
N THR A 152 -4.36 7.89 15.69
CA THR A 152 -5.65 8.58 15.74
C THR A 152 -5.35 10.03 16.12
N PRO A 153 -5.57 11.00 15.22
CA PRO A 153 -5.35 12.39 15.58
C PRO A 153 -6.33 12.78 16.68
N GLU A 154 -5.86 13.61 17.61
CA GLU A 154 -6.72 14.26 18.56
C GLU A 154 -7.55 15.34 17.84
N ILE A 155 -8.87 15.22 17.88
CA ILE A 155 -9.78 16.02 17.06
C ILE A 155 -10.68 16.82 18.00
N VAL A 156 -10.84 18.11 17.69
CA VAL A 156 -11.89 18.94 18.29
C VAL A 156 -13.21 18.62 17.55
N ASP A 157 -14.04 17.76 18.13
CA ASP A 157 -15.34 17.35 17.59
C ASP A 157 -16.51 18.17 18.14
N ASN A 158 -16.28 19.00 19.17
CA ASN A 158 -17.27 19.98 19.62
C ASN A 158 -17.33 21.15 18.63
N GLY A 159 -18.50 21.37 18.03
CA GLY A 159 -18.70 22.41 17.01
C GLY A 159 -18.49 23.84 17.52
N LEU A 160 -18.84 24.12 18.78
CA LEU A 160 -18.63 25.44 19.40
C LEU A 160 -17.15 25.70 19.68
N ASP A 161 -16.45 24.74 20.30
CA ASP A 161 -15.04 24.88 20.65
C ASP A 161 -14.17 25.04 19.39
N TRP A 162 -14.48 24.26 18.37
CA TRP A 162 -13.83 24.37 17.08
C TRP A 162 -14.08 25.75 16.42
N THR A 163 -15.36 26.22 16.46
CA THR A 163 -15.73 27.53 15.91
C THR A 163 -15.04 28.67 16.65
N ASN A 164 -14.95 28.60 17.98
CA ASN A 164 -14.26 29.58 18.81
C ASN A 164 -12.77 29.68 18.45
N SER A 165 -12.09 28.54 18.35
CA SER A 165 -10.67 28.48 17.98
C SER A 165 -10.43 29.04 16.57
N PHE A 166 -11.33 28.75 15.63
CA PHE A 166 -11.27 29.29 14.27
C PHE A 166 -11.46 30.81 14.27
N LEU A 167 -12.49 31.33 14.96
CA LEU A 167 -12.78 32.76 15.06
C LEU A 167 -11.64 33.53 15.69
N GLU A 168 -11.10 33.03 16.82
CA GLU A 168 -9.96 33.66 17.48
C GLU A 168 -8.78 33.80 16.54
N SER A 169 -8.42 32.72 15.85
CA SER A 169 -7.31 32.71 14.88
C SER A 169 -7.57 33.66 13.71
N TYR A 170 -8.79 33.69 13.19
CA TYR A 170 -9.15 34.54 12.05
C TYR A 170 -9.15 36.02 12.41
N ILE A 171 -9.78 36.38 13.55
CA ILE A 171 -9.90 37.78 14.01
C ILE A 171 -8.51 38.33 14.39
N ASN A 172 -7.69 37.54 15.06
CA ASN A 172 -6.31 37.93 15.40
C ASN A 172 -5.47 38.21 14.14
N GLY A 173 -5.70 37.49 13.07
CA GLY A 173 -4.98 37.66 11.81
C GLY A 173 -5.55 38.78 10.90
N ARG A 174 -6.85 39.10 10.99
CA ARG A 174 -7.52 39.98 10.02
C ARG A 174 -8.34 41.13 10.62
N ALA A 175 -8.51 41.17 11.94
CA ALA A 175 -9.27 42.18 12.68
C ALA A 175 -10.73 42.35 12.23
N THR A 176 -11.32 41.33 11.57
CA THR A 176 -12.70 41.32 11.07
C THR A 176 -13.29 39.93 11.21
N ASP A 177 -14.62 39.86 11.25
CA ASP A 177 -15.33 38.58 11.16
C ASP A 177 -15.12 37.89 9.82
N PRO A 178 -15.04 36.56 9.78
CA PRO A 178 -15.01 35.84 8.52
C PRO A 178 -16.37 35.92 7.81
N ALA A 179 -16.36 36.05 6.50
CA ALA A 179 -17.59 35.91 5.71
C ALA A 179 -18.00 34.43 5.56
N ASN A 180 -17.00 33.55 5.56
CA ASN A 180 -17.19 32.10 5.43
C ASN A 180 -16.21 31.38 6.36
N ILE A 181 -16.64 30.25 6.93
CA ILE A 181 -15.75 29.31 7.61
C ILE A 181 -14.98 28.51 6.56
N ASN A 182 -15.67 28.06 5.52
CA ASN A 182 -15.11 27.41 4.33
C ASN A 182 -16.01 27.63 3.11
N ASN A 183 -15.81 26.87 2.05
CA ASN A 183 -16.60 26.97 0.82
C ASN A 183 -18.08 26.59 1.01
N VAL A 184 -18.38 25.75 2.02
CA VAL A 184 -19.70 25.22 2.29
C VAL A 184 -20.42 26.02 3.39
N PHE A 185 -19.68 26.47 4.41
CA PHE A 185 -20.24 27.16 5.56
C PHE A 185 -20.03 28.66 5.53
N LYS A 186 -21.13 29.40 5.47
CA LYS A 186 -21.13 30.84 5.66
C LYS A 186 -21.18 31.17 7.16
N PHE A 187 -20.43 32.19 7.56
CA PHE A 187 -20.46 32.71 8.91
C PHE A 187 -21.37 33.92 9.00
N SER A 188 -22.12 34.02 10.11
CA SER A 188 -22.78 35.24 10.55
C SER A 188 -22.84 35.29 12.06
N ARG A 189 -22.87 36.48 12.69
CA ARG A 189 -23.02 36.61 14.12
C ARG A 189 -24.35 35.98 14.63
N THR A 190 -25.41 36.13 13.89
CA THR A 190 -26.70 35.53 14.22
C THR A 190 -26.63 33.99 14.27
N TRP A 191 -25.91 33.36 13.33
CA TRP A 191 -25.66 31.92 13.36
C TRP A 191 -24.81 31.53 14.56
N TYR A 192 -23.77 32.31 14.86
CA TYR A 192 -22.86 32.03 15.98
C TYR A 192 -23.56 32.16 17.33
N ASP A 193 -24.43 33.19 17.51
CA ASP A 193 -25.25 33.35 18.71
C ASP A 193 -26.21 32.18 18.90
N GLU A 194 -26.76 31.69 17.81
CA GLU A 194 -27.64 30.48 17.82
C GLU A 194 -26.85 29.21 18.16
N LEU A 195 -25.61 29.08 17.65
CA LEU A 195 -24.71 27.98 18.03
C LEU A 195 -24.42 27.96 19.54
N ASN A 196 -24.10 29.12 20.11
CA ASN A 196 -23.89 29.27 21.55
C ASN A 196 -25.15 28.86 22.35
N ARG A 197 -26.33 29.36 21.94
CA ARG A 197 -27.60 29.04 22.60
C ARG A 197 -27.90 27.54 22.59
N ARG A 198 -27.72 26.88 21.44
CA ARG A 198 -28.01 25.44 21.27
C ARG A 198 -26.95 24.55 21.92
N ASN A 199 -25.73 25.02 22.04
CA ASN A 199 -24.70 24.29 22.76
C ASN A 199 -24.94 24.36 24.29
N ALA A 200 -25.47 25.48 24.81
CA ALA A 200 -25.79 25.64 26.23
C ALA A 200 -26.99 24.79 26.68
N ASP A 201 -27.92 24.47 25.78
CA ASP A 201 -29.11 23.67 26.07
C ASP A 201 -29.28 22.51 25.09
N PRO A 202 -28.98 21.26 25.51
CA PRO A 202 -29.07 20.07 24.69
C PRO A 202 -30.48 19.73 24.18
N SER A 203 -31.51 20.37 24.68
CA SER A 203 -32.88 20.14 24.24
C SER A 203 -33.20 20.70 22.85
N TYR A 204 -32.37 21.63 22.38
CA TYR A 204 -32.51 22.17 21.04
C TYR A 204 -31.99 21.20 19.96
N GLU A 205 -32.73 21.14 18.85
CA GLU A 205 -32.33 20.45 17.66
C GLU A 205 -30.95 21.00 17.13
N LYS A 206 -30.11 20.14 16.62
CA LYS A 206 -28.78 20.52 16.07
C LYS A 206 -28.88 21.13 14.68
N TRP A 207 -30.05 21.55 14.26
CA TRP A 207 -30.30 22.19 12.98
C TRP A 207 -31.52 23.16 13.10
N ARG A 208 -31.66 24.02 12.11
CA ARG A 208 -32.89 24.79 11.85
C ARG A 208 -32.97 25.17 10.38
N VAL A 209 -34.19 25.61 9.97
CA VAL A 209 -34.35 26.35 8.73
C VAL A 209 -34.16 27.84 9.05
N ASN A 210 -33.22 28.51 8.36
CA ASN A 210 -33.01 29.93 8.51
C ASN A 210 -34.24 30.69 7.95
N PRO A 211 -34.95 31.48 8.73
CA PRO A 211 -36.18 32.15 8.29
C PRO A 211 -35.97 33.21 7.24
N SER A 212 -34.73 33.70 7.08
CA SER A 212 -34.41 34.75 6.11
C SER A 212 -34.14 34.24 4.69
N ASN A 213 -33.75 32.98 4.54
CA ASN A 213 -33.33 32.43 3.25
C ASN A 213 -33.81 31.02 2.96
N GLY A 214 -34.53 30.37 3.89
CA GLY A 214 -35.07 29.02 3.75
C GLY A 214 -34.03 27.90 3.77
N ARG A 215 -32.79 28.17 4.14
CA ARG A 215 -31.71 27.18 4.12
C ARG A 215 -31.53 26.52 5.46
N TYR A 216 -31.03 25.26 5.45
CA TYR A 216 -30.60 24.58 6.65
C TYR A 216 -29.37 25.25 7.25
N GLU A 217 -29.38 25.43 8.56
CA GLU A 217 -28.24 25.77 9.40
C GLU A 217 -28.00 24.66 10.40
N TYR A 218 -26.75 24.33 10.62
CA TYR A 218 -26.32 23.19 11.44
C TYR A 218 -25.53 23.67 12.66
N PHE A 219 -25.70 22.93 13.77
CA PHE A 219 -25.14 23.22 15.09
C PHE A 219 -24.68 21.90 15.74
N GLY A 220 -24.05 21.02 14.97
CA GLY A 220 -23.65 19.68 15.37
C GLY A 220 -22.34 19.63 16.13
N ASN A 221 -22.03 18.41 16.60
CA ASN A 221 -20.75 17.99 17.17
C ASN A 221 -20.38 16.67 16.48
N THR A 222 -20.05 16.76 15.22
CA THR A 222 -19.85 15.60 14.34
C THR A 222 -18.38 15.20 14.31
N ASN A 223 -18.07 14.01 14.78
CA ASN A 223 -16.75 13.41 14.62
C ASN A 223 -16.64 12.73 13.26
N TRP A 224 -16.19 13.46 12.25
CA TRP A 224 -16.04 12.95 10.90
C TRP A 224 -15.04 11.79 10.77
N TYR A 225 -14.02 11.73 11.64
CA TYR A 225 -13.07 10.63 11.61
C TYR A 225 -13.70 9.31 12.02
N ASP A 226 -14.53 9.30 13.06
CA ASP A 226 -15.24 8.09 13.50
C ASP A 226 -16.33 7.67 12.50
N ILE A 227 -16.87 8.65 11.75
CA ILE A 227 -17.77 8.35 10.64
C ILE A 227 -17.03 7.63 9.52
N PHE A 228 -15.83 8.10 9.13
CA PHE A 228 -15.09 7.55 8.00
C PHE A 228 -14.35 6.26 8.33
N TYR A 229 -13.79 6.10 9.53
CA TYR A 229 -12.83 5.05 9.84
C TYR A 229 -13.32 4.07 10.90
N LYS A 230 -13.18 2.78 10.60
CA LYS A 230 -13.31 1.69 11.58
C LYS A 230 -12.15 1.75 12.58
N ASP A 231 -12.36 1.23 13.78
CA ASP A 231 -11.28 1.07 14.76
C ASP A 231 -10.30 -0.03 14.33
N TYR A 232 -10.81 -1.08 13.72
CA TYR A 232 -10.01 -2.18 13.21
C TYR A 232 -10.60 -2.73 11.90
N THR A 233 -9.74 -3.37 11.15
CA THR A 233 -10.09 -4.15 9.96
C THR A 233 -9.38 -5.50 10.00
N THR A 234 -9.78 -6.42 9.14
CA THR A 234 -9.29 -7.79 9.12
C THR A 234 -8.62 -8.14 7.81
N GLY A 235 -7.81 -9.16 7.86
CA GLY A 235 -7.24 -9.79 6.68
C GLY A 235 -6.77 -11.19 6.98
N HIS A 236 -6.69 -12.01 5.97
CA HIS A 236 -6.23 -13.37 6.09
C HIS A 236 -5.27 -13.74 4.96
N GLN A 237 -4.46 -14.72 5.25
CA GLN A 237 -3.47 -15.24 4.33
C GLN A 237 -3.43 -16.76 4.41
N HIS A 238 -3.30 -17.38 3.25
CA HIS A 238 -3.09 -18.80 3.11
C HIS A 238 -1.93 -19.03 2.15
N ASN A 239 -0.95 -19.79 2.58
CA ASN A 239 0.20 -20.18 1.78
C ASN A 239 0.37 -21.69 1.81
N ILE A 240 0.50 -22.31 0.65
CA ILE A 240 0.81 -23.72 0.51
C ILE A 240 2.07 -23.86 -0.33
N SER A 241 2.97 -24.74 0.07
CA SER A 241 4.14 -25.08 -0.74
C SER A 241 4.38 -26.58 -0.77
N VAL A 242 4.90 -27.04 -1.89
CA VAL A 242 5.26 -28.44 -2.14
C VAL A 242 6.67 -28.46 -2.67
N THR A 243 7.53 -29.24 -2.04
CA THR A 243 8.91 -29.45 -2.49
C THR A 243 9.24 -30.93 -2.49
N GLY A 244 10.12 -31.36 -3.37
CA GLY A 244 10.56 -32.74 -3.46
C GLY A 244 11.41 -33.01 -4.67
N GLY A 245 11.86 -34.24 -4.80
CA GLY A 245 12.62 -34.70 -5.96
C GLY A 245 13.79 -35.60 -5.61
N GLY A 246 14.54 -35.95 -6.63
CA GLY A 246 15.71 -36.80 -6.53
C GLY A 246 16.95 -36.15 -7.13
N ASP A 247 17.97 -36.98 -7.44
CA ASP A 247 19.21 -36.51 -8.01
C ASP A 247 19.07 -36.00 -9.45
N VAL A 248 18.11 -36.55 -10.19
CA VAL A 248 17.85 -36.17 -11.60
C VAL A 248 16.99 -34.90 -11.69
N ALA A 249 15.92 -34.84 -10.93
CA ALA A 249 15.01 -33.71 -10.96
C ALA A 249 14.46 -33.38 -9.56
N SER A 250 14.36 -32.10 -9.26
CA SER A 250 13.74 -31.59 -8.04
C SER A 250 12.87 -30.37 -8.35
N TYR A 251 11.86 -30.17 -7.52
CA TYR A 251 10.87 -29.10 -7.73
C TYR A 251 10.45 -28.43 -6.42
N TYR A 252 10.12 -27.16 -6.53
CA TYR A 252 9.43 -26.37 -5.52
C TYR A 252 8.27 -25.64 -6.17
N VAL A 253 7.08 -25.77 -5.61
CA VAL A 253 5.87 -25.06 -6.06
C VAL A 253 5.20 -24.45 -4.85
N SER A 254 4.82 -23.19 -4.94
CA SER A 254 4.04 -22.51 -3.91
C SER A 254 2.86 -21.75 -4.48
N GLY A 255 1.84 -21.59 -3.65
CA GLY A 255 0.67 -20.75 -3.93
C GLY A 255 0.30 -19.95 -2.69
N ARG A 256 0.09 -18.66 -2.85
CA ARG A 256 -0.34 -17.76 -1.78
C ARG A 256 -1.59 -17.03 -2.18
N MET A 257 -2.54 -16.93 -1.26
CA MET A 257 -3.67 -16.03 -1.29
C MET A 257 -3.59 -15.09 -0.09
N PHE A 258 -3.70 -13.81 -0.33
CA PHE A 258 -3.79 -12.76 0.70
C PHE A 258 -5.02 -11.91 0.41
N GLU A 259 -5.82 -11.66 1.42
CA GLU A 259 -6.97 -10.77 1.37
C GLU A 259 -6.98 -9.85 2.59
N GLN A 260 -7.30 -8.58 2.39
CA GLN A 260 -7.47 -7.60 3.46
C GLN A 260 -8.63 -6.68 3.10
N ASP A 261 -9.51 -6.47 4.07
CA ASP A 261 -10.59 -5.49 4.00
C ASP A 261 -10.07 -4.08 4.27
N GLY A 262 -10.79 -3.09 3.78
CA GLY A 262 -10.47 -1.69 4.02
C GLY A 262 -10.87 -1.20 5.40
N ILE A 263 -10.31 -0.05 5.76
CA ILE A 263 -10.52 0.58 7.06
C ILE A 263 -11.69 1.58 7.08
N TYR A 264 -12.35 1.82 5.94
CA TYR A 264 -13.47 2.75 5.88
C TYR A 264 -14.78 2.09 6.35
N ASN A 265 -15.62 2.86 7.04
CA ASN A 265 -16.94 2.41 7.52
C ASN A 265 -17.94 2.21 6.39
N ALA A 266 -17.75 2.88 5.26
CA ALA A 266 -18.60 2.75 4.09
C ALA A 266 -17.76 2.63 2.82
N GLY A 267 -18.40 2.15 1.75
CA GLY A 267 -17.72 1.80 0.52
C GLY A 267 -17.03 0.45 0.63
N ASP A 268 -16.95 -0.24 -0.47
CA ASP A 268 -16.30 -1.55 -0.55
C ASP A 268 -14.80 -1.37 -0.82
N GLU A 269 -14.00 -1.33 0.26
CA GLU A 269 -12.55 -1.28 0.13
C GLU A 269 -11.97 -2.68 0.36
N LYS A 270 -11.36 -3.24 -0.67
CA LYS A 270 -10.84 -4.60 -0.66
C LYS A 270 -9.50 -4.70 -1.37
N TYR A 271 -8.61 -5.48 -0.80
CA TYR A 271 -7.33 -5.83 -1.39
C TYR A 271 -7.15 -7.34 -1.44
N GLN A 272 -6.79 -7.86 -2.62
CA GLN A 272 -6.52 -9.27 -2.84
C GLN A 272 -5.20 -9.43 -3.61
N GLN A 273 -4.39 -10.41 -3.22
CA GLN A 273 -3.17 -10.76 -3.92
C GLN A 273 -3.00 -12.27 -3.97
N PHE A 274 -2.74 -12.76 -5.16
CA PHE A 274 -2.44 -14.15 -5.44
C PHE A 274 -1.04 -14.25 -5.99
N ASN A 275 -0.22 -15.17 -5.44
CA ASN A 275 1.11 -15.47 -5.93
C ASN A 275 1.18 -16.96 -6.26
N VAL A 276 1.85 -17.31 -7.34
CA VAL A 276 2.23 -18.68 -7.68
C VAL A 276 3.69 -18.67 -8.08
N LYS A 277 4.46 -19.57 -7.50
CA LYS A 277 5.86 -19.80 -7.86
C LYS A 277 6.06 -21.26 -8.21
N ALA A 278 6.80 -21.51 -9.27
CA ALA A 278 7.27 -22.83 -9.64
C ALA A 278 8.77 -22.76 -9.96
N LYS A 279 9.54 -23.60 -9.30
CA LYS A 279 11.00 -23.72 -9.51
C LYS A 279 11.33 -25.20 -9.74
N GLY A 280 11.95 -25.48 -10.89
CA GLY A 280 12.37 -26.82 -11.26
C GLY A 280 13.89 -26.84 -11.55
N ILE A 281 14.57 -27.89 -11.11
CA ILE A 281 15.97 -28.15 -11.37
C ILE A 281 16.06 -29.54 -11.97
N VAL A 282 16.71 -29.64 -13.15
CA VAL A 282 16.93 -30.91 -13.82
C VAL A 282 18.41 -31.08 -14.11
N ASN A 283 19.01 -32.15 -13.60
CA ASN A 283 20.36 -32.59 -13.95
C ASN A 283 20.27 -33.53 -15.15
N VAL A 284 20.25 -32.97 -16.35
CA VAL A 284 20.10 -33.73 -17.62
C VAL A 284 21.25 -34.72 -17.80
N LYS A 285 22.44 -34.31 -17.40
CA LYS A 285 23.69 -35.09 -17.34
C LYS A 285 24.47 -34.65 -16.10
N PRO A 286 25.42 -35.42 -15.63
CA PRO A 286 26.29 -35.00 -14.53
C PRO A 286 26.99 -33.66 -14.74
N TRP A 287 27.18 -33.27 -15.98
CA TRP A 287 27.81 -32.02 -16.39
C TRP A 287 26.86 -30.97 -16.95
N LEU A 288 25.52 -31.27 -17.07
CA LEU A 288 24.52 -30.36 -17.63
C LEU A 288 23.33 -30.24 -16.69
N ARG A 289 23.13 -29.05 -16.13
CA ARG A 289 22.02 -28.68 -15.26
C ARG A 289 21.17 -27.60 -15.91
N VAL A 290 19.87 -27.76 -15.87
CA VAL A 290 18.87 -26.78 -16.28
C VAL A 290 18.01 -26.41 -15.09
N GLU A 291 17.82 -25.12 -14.86
CA GLU A 291 16.97 -24.56 -13.83
C GLU A 291 15.94 -23.63 -14.48
N ASN A 292 14.67 -23.79 -14.15
CA ASN A 292 13.62 -22.85 -14.52
C ASN A 292 12.90 -22.36 -13.28
N THR A 293 12.68 -21.04 -13.22
CA THR A 293 11.89 -20.38 -12.19
C THR A 293 10.82 -19.54 -12.87
N THR A 294 9.57 -19.75 -12.48
CA THR A 294 8.43 -18.97 -12.94
C THR A 294 7.71 -18.41 -11.73
N ASP A 295 7.53 -17.11 -11.71
CA ASP A 295 6.78 -16.36 -10.71
C ASP A 295 5.59 -15.68 -11.38
N PHE A 296 4.46 -15.78 -10.75
CA PHE A 296 3.22 -15.17 -11.17
C PHE A 296 2.58 -14.43 -10.00
N MET A 297 2.15 -13.19 -10.20
CA MET A 297 1.40 -12.42 -9.23
C MET A 297 0.19 -11.76 -9.89
N TYR A 298 -0.96 -11.91 -9.27
CA TYR A 298 -2.16 -11.15 -9.58
C TYR A 298 -2.59 -10.37 -8.35
N ARG A 299 -2.83 -9.07 -8.52
CA ARG A 299 -3.30 -8.16 -7.48
C ARG A 299 -4.56 -7.46 -7.93
N TYR A 300 -5.54 -7.46 -7.07
CA TYR A 300 -6.76 -6.69 -7.23
C TYR A 300 -6.95 -5.76 -6.04
N SER A 301 -7.27 -4.52 -6.31
CA SER A 301 -7.73 -3.60 -5.29
C SER A 301 -8.97 -2.86 -5.75
N HIS A 302 -9.93 -2.74 -4.85
CA HIS A 302 -11.12 -1.92 -4.96
C HIS A 302 -11.10 -0.91 -3.82
N GLN A 303 -11.34 0.35 -4.11
CA GLN A 303 -11.41 1.40 -3.10
C GLN A 303 -12.47 2.42 -3.48
N PRO A 304 -13.24 2.92 -2.50
CA PRO A 304 -14.12 4.04 -2.75
C PRO A 304 -13.28 5.27 -3.10
N THR A 305 -13.82 6.10 -3.96
CA THR A 305 -13.21 7.41 -4.27
C THR A 305 -14.22 8.50 -3.97
N SER A 306 -13.70 9.67 -3.72
CA SER A 306 -14.51 10.86 -3.71
C SER A 306 -14.06 11.77 -4.83
N HIS A 307 -14.99 12.55 -5.30
CA HIS A 307 -14.73 13.54 -6.33
C HIS A 307 -13.80 14.64 -5.81
N THR A 308 -12.82 15.01 -6.61
CA THR A 308 -11.97 16.18 -6.37
C THR A 308 -11.78 16.99 -7.63
N GLY A 309 -12.87 17.42 -8.24
CA GLY A 309 -12.78 18.21 -9.46
C GLY A 309 -12.16 17.46 -10.66
N ILE A 310 -11.69 18.18 -11.64
CA ILE A 310 -11.17 17.67 -12.94
C ILE A 310 -9.81 16.93 -12.80
N SER A 311 -9.28 16.78 -11.59
CA SER A 311 -7.98 16.14 -11.36
C SER A 311 -8.09 14.62 -11.48
N THR A 312 -7.21 14.03 -12.26
CA THR A 312 -7.02 12.57 -12.38
C THR A 312 -6.48 11.92 -11.11
N THR A 313 -6.08 12.74 -10.12
CA THR A 313 -5.56 12.25 -8.83
C THR A 313 -6.65 12.38 -7.77
N PRO A 314 -7.22 11.28 -7.27
CA PRO A 314 -8.18 11.30 -6.17
C PRO A 314 -7.56 11.98 -4.95
N MET A 315 -8.27 12.90 -4.32
CA MET A 315 -7.85 13.37 -2.99
C MET A 315 -7.90 12.21 -2.01
N THR A 316 -6.93 12.15 -1.12
CA THR A 316 -6.98 11.21 0.00
C THR A 316 -8.12 11.64 0.94
N VAL A 317 -8.73 10.67 1.62
CA VAL A 317 -9.77 10.94 2.63
C VAL A 317 -9.27 11.94 3.67
N SER A 318 -8.02 11.81 4.13
CA SER A 318 -7.43 12.75 5.08
C SER A 318 -7.43 14.19 4.59
N ARG A 319 -7.14 14.42 3.31
CA ARG A 319 -7.17 15.77 2.75
C ARG A 319 -8.59 16.32 2.68
N MET A 320 -9.57 15.48 2.33
CA MET A 320 -10.97 15.92 2.33
C MET A 320 -11.46 16.24 3.73
N LEU A 321 -11.15 15.41 4.72
CA LEU A 321 -11.48 15.67 6.11
C LEU A 321 -10.86 16.98 6.59
N ASN A 322 -9.60 17.25 6.27
CA ASN A 322 -8.94 18.50 6.66
C ASN A 322 -9.56 19.75 6.01
N HIS A 323 -10.15 19.62 4.83
CA HIS A 323 -10.70 20.76 4.08
C HIS A 323 -12.20 20.99 4.28
N GLN A 324 -12.98 19.94 4.59
CA GLN A 324 -14.45 20.00 4.53
C GLN A 324 -15.16 19.46 5.77
N ALA A 325 -14.47 18.73 6.64
CA ALA A 325 -15.07 18.05 7.78
C ALA A 325 -15.10 18.95 9.02
N TYR A 326 -16.07 19.85 9.06
CA TYR A 326 -16.28 20.72 10.21
C TYR A 326 -17.27 20.09 11.19
N PRO A 327 -17.00 20.15 12.51
CA PRO A 327 -17.84 19.50 13.50
C PRO A 327 -19.27 20.00 13.56
N VAL A 328 -19.52 21.27 13.22
CA VAL A 328 -20.90 21.83 13.21
C VAL A 328 -21.79 21.21 12.13
N ALA A 329 -21.19 20.63 11.09
CA ALA A 329 -21.92 20.02 9.99
C ALA A 329 -22.54 18.69 10.39
N LEU A 330 -23.77 18.45 9.99
CA LEU A 330 -24.41 17.13 10.10
C LEU A 330 -24.14 16.30 8.83
N VAL A 331 -24.29 14.99 8.95
CA VAL A 331 -24.13 14.07 7.82
C VAL A 331 -25.36 14.10 6.91
N THR A 332 -26.55 14.08 7.53
CA THR A 332 -27.83 14.11 6.83
C THR A 332 -28.68 15.26 7.31
N ASN A 333 -29.54 15.72 6.45
CA ASN A 333 -30.61 16.62 6.78
C ASN A 333 -31.72 15.93 7.62
N PRO A 334 -32.61 16.67 8.25
CA PRO A 334 -33.73 16.10 9.04
C PRO A 334 -34.63 15.14 8.25
N ASP A 335 -34.73 15.34 6.95
CA ASP A 335 -35.50 14.53 6.02
C ASP A 335 -34.75 13.31 5.48
N GLY A 336 -33.51 13.08 5.96
CA GLY A 336 -32.65 11.98 5.55
C GLY A 336 -31.86 12.23 4.29
N THR A 337 -31.97 13.38 3.63
CA THR A 337 -31.20 13.75 2.46
C THR A 337 -29.75 14.12 2.83
N TRP A 338 -28.84 14.08 1.86
CA TRP A 338 -27.44 14.45 2.09
C TRP A 338 -27.27 15.93 2.33
N THR A 339 -26.45 16.28 3.32
CA THR A 339 -25.96 17.64 3.49
C THR A 339 -24.86 17.95 2.47
N GLU A 340 -24.67 19.24 2.20
CA GLU A 340 -23.55 19.70 1.38
C GLU A 340 -22.20 19.21 1.95
N ALA A 341 -22.02 19.21 3.26
CA ALA A 341 -20.81 18.73 3.92
C ALA A 341 -20.56 17.23 3.67
N ALA A 342 -21.59 16.38 3.75
CA ALA A 342 -21.46 14.95 3.49
C ALA A 342 -21.03 14.66 2.05
N VAL A 343 -21.52 15.44 1.09
CA VAL A 343 -21.13 15.31 -0.32
C VAL A 343 -19.72 15.83 -0.54
N TYR A 344 -19.34 16.97 0.03
CA TYR A 344 -18.02 17.55 -0.16
C TYR A 344 -16.92 16.87 0.61
N THR A 345 -17.19 16.22 1.73
CA THR A 345 -16.25 15.30 2.39
C THR A 345 -16.08 13.99 1.62
N GLY A 346 -17.00 13.66 0.73
CA GLY A 346 -17.03 12.42 -0.04
C GLY A 346 -17.78 11.28 0.64
N TRP A 347 -18.34 11.49 1.84
CA TRP A 347 -19.05 10.46 2.59
C TRP A 347 -20.27 9.90 1.85
N ALA A 348 -21.07 10.77 1.25
CA ALA A 348 -22.22 10.35 0.43
C ALA A 348 -21.79 9.37 -0.67
N GLY A 349 -20.69 9.68 -1.36
CA GLY A 349 -20.14 8.79 -2.40
C GLY A 349 -19.64 7.44 -1.88
N PHE A 350 -19.15 7.41 -0.65
CA PHE A 350 -18.74 6.15 0.00
C PHE A 350 -19.93 5.29 0.34
N VAL A 351 -20.98 5.89 0.90
CA VAL A 351 -22.22 5.16 1.28
C VAL A 351 -22.97 4.64 0.06
N GLU A 352 -23.12 5.47 -0.98
CA GLU A 352 -23.81 5.06 -2.20
C GLU A 352 -22.99 4.09 -3.06
N GLY A 353 -21.66 4.03 -2.87
CA GLY A 353 -20.79 3.07 -3.55
C GLY A 353 -20.62 3.27 -5.07
N ASN A 354 -21.13 4.38 -5.59
CA ASN A 354 -21.15 4.65 -7.04
C ASN A 354 -19.82 5.23 -7.56
N SER A 355 -19.00 5.76 -6.66
CA SER A 355 -17.68 6.30 -6.98
C SER A 355 -16.59 5.37 -6.45
N TRP A 356 -15.82 4.81 -7.36
CA TRP A 356 -14.84 3.78 -7.03
C TRP A 356 -13.61 3.83 -7.94
N ARG A 357 -12.54 3.22 -7.46
CA ARG A 357 -11.34 2.90 -8.24
C ARG A 357 -11.00 1.42 -8.09
N LYS A 358 -10.77 0.77 -9.21
CA LYS A 358 -10.34 -0.63 -9.31
C LYS A 358 -9.00 -0.69 -10.02
N ASP A 359 -8.00 -1.24 -9.36
CA ASP A 359 -6.69 -1.50 -9.94
C ASP A 359 -6.49 -3.03 -10.02
N ARG A 360 -6.08 -3.52 -11.19
CA ARG A 360 -5.65 -4.90 -11.42
C ARG A 360 -4.22 -4.86 -11.89
N LYS A 361 -3.36 -5.59 -11.21
CA LYS A 361 -1.95 -5.72 -11.59
C LYS A 361 -1.63 -7.19 -11.79
N PHE A 362 -0.97 -7.47 -12.88
CA PHE A 362 -0.47 -8.77 -13.24
C PHE A 362 1.03 -8.67 -13.46
N ASP A 363 1.80 -9.53 -12.81
CA ASP A 363 3.24 -9.64 -13.00
C ASP A 363 3.57 -11.11 -13.28
N MET A 364 4.39 -11.34 -14.28
CA MET A 364 4.96 -12.65 -14.60
C MET A 364 6.44 -12.51 -14.83
N ASN A 365 7.21 -13.35 -14.17
CA ASN A 365 8.64 -13.45 -14.33
C ASN A 365 9.00 -14.92 -14.62
N ASN A 366 9.78 -15.16 -15.67
CA ASN A 366 10.32 -16.46 -15.97
C ASN A 366 11.82 -16.33 -16.22
N ARG A 367 12.60 -17.19 -15.57
CA ARG A 367 14.05 -17.30 -15.77
C ARG A 367 14.40 -18.75 -16.04
N THR A 368 15.13 -18.99 -17.13
CA THR A 368 15.71 -20.29 -17.43
C THR A 368 17.24 -20.16 -17.44
N ALA A 369 17.90 -20.95 -16.62
CA ALA A 369 19.34 -20.97 -16.51
C ALA A 369 19.88 -22.34 -16.88
N VAL A 370 21.01 -22.35 -17.61
CA VAL A 370 21.74 -23.55 -18.00
C VAL A 370 23.14 -23.44 -17.44
N THR A 371 23.58 -24.48 -16.76
CA THR A 371 24.94 -24.60 -16.23
C THR A 371 25.60 -25.82 -16.81
N ILE A 372 26.85 -25.66 -17.32
CA ILE A 372 27.61 -26.71 -17.96
C ILE A 372 28.97 -26.77 -17.27
N ASP A 373 29.27 -27.93 -16.67
CA ASP A 373 30.58 -28.23 -16.10
C ASP A 373 31.51 -28.75 -17.25
N LEU A 374 32.24 -27.83 -17.86
CA LEU A 374 33.15 -28.14 -18.99
C LEU A 374 34.36 -28.94 -18.55
N LEU A 375 34.93 -28.61 -17.38
CA LEU A 375 36.00 -29.35 -16.72
C LEU A 375 35.64 -29.46 -15.26
N LYS A 376 35.38 -30.66 -14.78
CA LYS A 376 34.94 -30.94 -13.44
C LYS A 376 35.76 -30.18 -12.40
N ASP A 377 35.08 -29.39 -11.56
CA ASP A 377 35.61 -28.57 -10.46
C ASP A 377 36.64 -27.48 -10.91
N VAL A 378 36.83 -27.24 -12.23
CA VAL A 378 37.79 -26.29 -12.80
C VAL A 378 37.12 -25.21 -13.66
N LEU A 379 36.24 -25.62 -14.57
CA LEU A 379 35.64 -24.69 -15.53
C LEU A 379 34.13 -24.92 -15.67
N VAL A 380 33.36 -23.95 -15.26
CA VAL A 380 31.90 -23.94 -15.36
C VAL A 380 31.45 -22.81 -16.29
N ALA A 381 30.63 -23.12 -17.27
CA ALA A 381 29.93 -22.15 -18.08
C ALA A 381 28.46 -22.05 -17.63
N ALA A 382 27.94 -20.85 -17.48
CA ALA A 382 26.55 -20.60 -17.15
C ALA A 382 25.96 -19.55 -18.08
N ALA A 383 24.73 -19.76 -18.50
CA ALA A 383 23.94 -18.79 -19.24
C ALA A 383 22.51 -18.81 -18.74
N ASP A 384 21.87 -17.65 -18.70
CA ASP A 384 20.46 -17.55 -18.39
C ASP A 384 19.72 -16.55 -19.29
N VAL A 385 18.42 -16.82 -19.45
CA VAL A 385 17.49 -15.96 -20.15
C VAL A 385 16.32 -15.69 -19.22
N SER A 386 15.96 -14.44 -19.07
CA SER A 386 14.81 -14.02 -18.29
C SER A 386 13.80 -13.26 -19.15
N PHE A 387 12.51 -13.47 -18.83
CA PHE A 387 11.41 -12.75 -19.42
C PHE A 387 10.55 -12.16 -18.29
N TYR A 388 10.32 -10.87 -18.37
CA TYR A 388 9.45 -10.15 -17.44
C TYR A 388 8.30 -9.50 -18.18
N PHE A 389 7.08 -9.72 -17.70
CA PHE A 389 5.87 -9.09 -18.19
C PHE A 389 5.08 -8.48 -17.02
N ASN A 390 4.71 -7.22 -17.17
CA ASN A 390 3.87 -6.50 -16.22
C ASN A 390 2.71 -5.86 -16.95
N GLN A 391 1.52 -5.98 -16.40
CA GLN A 391 0.33 -5.30 -16.86
C GLN A 391 -0.40 -4.66 -15.69
N THR A 392 -0.78 -3.40 -15.85
CA THR A 392 -1.66 -2.69 -14.93
C THR A 392 -2.89 -2.20 -15.67
N ASP A 393 -4.06 -2.55 -15.15
CA ASP A 393 -5.38 -2.07 -15.61
C ASP A 393 -6.01 -1.29 -14.46
N ARG A 394 -6.24 -0.02 -14.68
CA ARG A 394 -6.87 0.90 -13.71
C ARG A 394 -8.17 1.41 -14.29
N ARG A 395 -9.24 1.31 -13.50
CA ARG A 395 -10.54 1.89 -13.81
C ARG A 395 -11.03 2.69 -12.63
N GLN A 396 -11.60 3.85 -12.93
CA GLN A 396 -12.15 4.75 -11.93
C GLN A 396 -13.46 5.32 -12.44
N ALA A 397 -14.49 5.27 -11.62
CA ALA A 397 -15.76 5.96 -11.81
C ALA A 397 -15.95 7.00 -10.72
N VAL A 398 -16.36 8.19 -11.10
CA VAL A 398 -16.70 9.27 -10.17
C VAL A 398 -18.05 9.84 -10.61
N ASN A 399 -19.07 9.67 -9.80
CA ASN A 399 -20.43 10.11 -10.07
C ASN A 399 -20.73 11.45 -9.41
N SER A 400 -21.77 12.12 -9.90
CA SER A 400 -22.35 13.29 -9.27
C SER A 400 -23.18 12.89 -8.06
N TYR A 401 -23.28 13.81 -7.10
CA TYR A 401 -24.09 13.63 -5.88
C TYR A 401 -24.91 14.88 -5.63
N THR A 402 -26.20 14.68 -5.41
CA THR A 402 -27.12 15.74 -5.02
C THR A 402 -27.05 15.95 -3.51
N TYR A 403 -27.04 17.20 -3.10
CA TYR A 403 -27.19 17.62 -1.71
C TYR A 403 -28.30 18.63 -1.58
N TYR A 404 -28.87 18.74 -0.39
CA TYR A 404 -29.95 19.66 -0.13
C TYR A 404 -29.50 20.73 0.87
N THR A 405 -29.77 21.98 0.52
CA THR A 405 -29.41 23.16 1.34
C THR A 405 -30.57 23.77 2.07
N GLY A 406 -31.77 23.22 1.89
CA GLY A 406 -33.03 23.60 2.51
C GLY A 406 -34.14 22.67 2.03
N PRO A 407 -35.36 22.75 2.61
CA PRO A 407 -36.49 21.90 2.21
C PRO A 407 -36.80 21.95 0.71
N ASP A 408 -36.67 23.13 0.12
CA ASP A 408 -36.99 23.38 -1.29
C ASP A 408 -35.79 23.76 -2.13
N SER A 409 -34.58 23.51 -1.66
CA SER A 409 -33.34 23.89 -2.37
C SER A 409 -32.30 22.78 -2.35
N SER A 410 -31.76 22.50 -3.53
CA SER A 410 -30.72 21.50 -3.74
C SER A 410 -29.56 22.04 -4.55
N GLY A 411 -28.45 21.37 -4.48
CA GLY A 411 -27.30 21.56 -5.33
C GLY A 411 -26.76 20.20 -5.78
N GLU A 412 -25.94 20.22 -6.78
CA GLU A 412 -25.27 19.03 -7.29
C GLU A 412 -23.78 19.23 -7.32
N ARG A 413 -23.06 18.24 -6.81
CA ARG A 413 -21.63 18.16 -7.02
C ARG A 413 -21.37 17.42 -8.32
N PRO A 414 -20.75 18.06 -9.33
CA PRO A 414 -20.58 17.47 -10.65
C PRO A 414 -19.77 16.16 -10.59
N SER A 415 -20.08 15.24 -11.49
CA SER A 415 -19.31 14.02 -11.70
C SER A 415 -17.94 14.31 -12.30
N GLY A 416 -16.99 13.43 -12.02
CA GLY A 416 -15.82 13.25 -12.86
C GLY A 416 -16.12 12.30 -14.02
N SER A 417 -15.21 12.24 -14.98
CA SER A 417 -15.29 11.28 -16.07
C SER A 417 -14.90 9.88 -15.63
N LEU A 418 -15.45 8.87 -16.31
CA LEU A 418 -14.92 7.52 -16.25
C LEU A 418 -13.49 7.54 -16.82
N TYR A 419 -12.54 7.01 -16.05
CA TYR A 419 -11.14 6.93 -16.43
C TYR A 419 -10.72 5.48 -16.54
N GLU A 420 -10.12 5.13 -17.68
CA GLU A 420 -9.49 3.82 -17.90
C GLU A 420 -8.05 4.02 -18.35
N GLU A 421 -7.12 3.35 -17.69
CA GLU A 421 -5.71 3.33 -18.05
C GLU A 421 -5.22 1.89 -18.10
N ARG A 422 -4.52 1.55 -19.17
CA ARG A 422 -3.79 0.28 -19.31
C ARG A 422 -2.33 0.57 -19.61
N SER A 423 -1.46 0.02 -18.82
CA SER A 423 -0.02 0.08 -19.06
C SER A 423 0.57 -1.33 -19.09
N TYR A 424 1.56 -1.53 -19.96
CA TYR A 424 2.30 -2.80 -20.07
C TYR A 424 3.79 -2.49 -20.07
N ASN A 425 4.55 -3.38 -19.47
CA ASN A 425 5.99 -3.39 -19.60
C ASN A 425 6.44 -4.82 -19.94
N ARG A 426 7.35 -4.95 -20.91
CA ARG A 426 8.00 -6.21 -21.31
C ARG A 426 9.50 -6.00 -21.32
N GLN A 427 10.22 -6.85 -20.66
CA GLN A 427 11.68 -6.85 -20.60
C GLN A 427 12.25 -8.26 -20.79
#